data_10557bc888fe5dd22fe7664039d55cf8
#
_entry.id   10557bc888fe5dd22fe7664039d55cf8
#
_cell.length_a   1.000
_cell.length_b   1.000
_cell.length_c   1.000
_cell.angle_alpha   90.00
_cell.angle_beta   90.00
_cell.angle_gamma   90.00
#
_symmetry.space_group_name_H-M   'P 1'
#
loop_
_entity.id
_entity.type
_entity.pdbx_description
1 polymer ?
#
loop_
_entity_poly.entity_id
_entity_poly.type
_entity_poly.pdbx_seq_one_letter_code
_entity_poly.pdbx_strand_id
1 'polypeptide(L)'
;MKKKIFKLLTGMLLSCALAGSTVAVQAEEAGTDTVKSYLTGEDVSVGIGHRRPIAVMLGNDTNGAPQSGTENAGVIYEAPVEGSITRLMAIIEDYDNIPRIGSVRSCRDYFLFYANEYDAIYSHYGQAVYALQYLDQHLIDNLNGLTLGNAYYRSTDRVAPHNAYTDFSHLQAGIQSQGYSRI
;
A
#
# COMPACT_ATOMS: atom_id res chain seq x y z
N MET A 1 83.05 61.05 -16.12
CA MET A 1 82.08 61.16 -17.13
C MET A 1 81.63 59.76 -17.63
N LYS A 2 80.63 59.17 -16.95
CA LYS A 2 80.14 57.85 -17.38
C LYS A 2 78.63 57.91 -17.51
N LYS A 3 78.16 57.70 -18.70
CA LYS A 3 76.68 57.60 -19.03
C LYS A 3 76.17 56.28 -18.52
N LYS A 4 75.17 56.30 -17.69
CA LYS A 4 74.42 55.07 -17.31
C LYS A 4 73.19 54.97 -18.18
N ILE A 5 73.14 53.89 -18.93
CA ILE A 5 72.00 53.51 -19.78
C ILE A 5 71.02 52.80 -18.88
N PHE A 6 69.79 53.34 -18.82
CA PHE A 6 68.66 52.77 -18.12
C PHE A 6 67.92 51.86 -19.12
N LYS A 7 67.97 50.55 -18.86
CA LYS A 7 67.16 49.62 -19.66
C LYS A 7 65.79 49.52 -19.07
N LEU A 8 64.78 49.95 -19.75
CA LEU A 8 63.36 49.78 -19.44
C LEU A 8 62.96 48.35 -19.76
N LEU A 9 62.60 47.59 -18.73
CA LEU A 9 62.08 46.23 -18.88
C LEU A 9 60.56 46.35 -18.92
N THR A 10 59.98 46.14 -20.10
CA THR A 10 58.52 46.12 -20.29
C THR A 10 58.02 44.74 -19.90
N GLY A 11 57.42 44.64 -18.73
CA GLY A 11 56.74 43.44 -18.25
C GLY A 11 55.36 43.32 -18.88
N MET A 12 55.19 42.33 -19.74
CA MET A 12 53.94 41.96 -20.38
C MET A 12 53.17 41.08 -19.42
N LEU A 13 52.16 41.64 -18.75
CA LEU A 13 51.22 40.88 -17.92
C LEU A 13 50.24 40.11 -18.83
N LEU A 14 50.42 38.82 -18.91
CA LEU A 14 49.53 37.89 -19.58
C LEU A 14 48.39 37.55 -18.59
N SER A 15 47.24 38.23 -18.68
CA SER A 15 46.05 37.89 -17.93
C SER A 15 45.35 36.68 -18.57
N CYS A 16 45.55 35.48 -18.00
CA CYS A 16 44.72 34.32 -18.32
C CYS A 16 43.32 34.51 -17.70
N ALA A 17 42.34 34.86 -18.55
CA ALA A 17 40.94 34.75 -18.21
C ALA A 17 40.56 33.28 -18.22
N LEU A 18 40.44 32.68 -17.02
CA LEU A 18 39.76 31.40 -16.88
C LEU A 18 38.26 31.64 -17.06
N ALA A 19 37.76 31.36 -18.27
CA ALA A 19 36.33 31.18 -18.47
C ALA A 19 35.90 29.87 -17.81
N GLY A 20 35.45 29.99 -16.55
CA GLY A 20 34.78 28.89 -15.86
C GLY A 20 33.41 28.66 -16.48
N SER A 21 33.32 27.70 -17.40
CA SER A 21 32.06 27.16 -17.83
C SER A 21 31.46 26.39 -16.63
N THR A 22 30.52 27.02 -15.94
CA THR A 22 29.64 26.33 -15.01
C THR A 22 28.74 25.42 -15.84
N VAL A 23 29.08 24.13 -15.87
CA VAL A 23 28.15 23.12 -16.32
C VAL A 23 27.06 23.08 -15.26
N ALA A 24 25.93 23.71 -15.57
CA ALA A 24 24.70 23.48 -14.79
C ALA A 24 24.33 21.99 -14.95
N VAL A 25 24.67 21.19 -13.97
CA VAL A 25 24.09 19.86 -13.85
C VAL A 25 22.61 20.11 -13.55
N GLN A 26 21.79 20.08 -14.61
CA GLN A 26 20.36 19.89 -14.44
C GLN A 26 20.22 18.53 -13.77
N ALA A 27 19.83 18.54 -12.49
CA ALA A 27 19.25 17.37 -11.88
C ALA A 27 18.02 17.04 -12.74
N GLU A 28 18.13 16.00 -13.54
CA GLU A 28 17.00 15.35 -14.19
C GLU A 28 16.11 14.95 -13.04
N GLU A 29 14.99 15.66 -12.84
CA GLU A 29 13.94 15.18 -11.95
C GLU A 29 13.60 13.80 -12.50
N ALA A 30 13.95 12.76 -11.76
CA ALA A 30 13.50 11.42 -12.04
C ALA A 30 11.96 11.49 -11.97
N GLY A 31 11.35 11.62 -13.14
CA GLY A 31 9.90 11.62 -13.26
C GLY A 31 9.44 10.33 -12.60
N THR A 32 8.73 10.45 -11.47
CA THR A 32 8.07 9.30 -10.86
C THR A 32 7.01 8.88 -11.85
N ASP A 33 7.26 7.78 -12.57
CA ASP A 33 6.25 7.21 -13.47
C ASP A 33 4.99 6.96 -12.67
N THR A 34 3.92 7.67 -13.00
CA THR A 34 2.61 7.54 -12.37
C THR A 34 1.61 6.97 -13.37
N VAL A 35 0.61 6.28 -12.83
CA VAL A 35 -0.56 5.80 -13.54
C VAL A 35 -1.80 6.19 -12.75
N LYS A 36 -2.96 6.16 -13.38
CA LYS A 36 -4.21 6.36 -12.65
C LYS A 36 -4.57 5.12 -11.83
N SER A 37 -4.85 5.33 -10.54
CA SER A 37 -5.51 4.33 -9.71
C SER A 37 -6.87 3.99 -10.32
N TYR A 38 -7.17 2.71 -10.49
CA TYR A 38 -8.48 2.29 -10.97
C TYR A 38 -9.55 2.33 -9.88
N LEU A 39 -9.16 2.46 -8.60
CA LEU A 39 -10.09 2.64 -7.49
C LEU A 39 -10.53 4.10 -7.33
N THR A 40 -9.60 5.04 -7.44
CA THR A 40 -9.84 6.46 -7.07
C THR A 40 -9.72 7.42 -8.26
N GLY A 41 -9.04 7.02 -9.34
CA GLY A 41 -8.70 7.90 -10.47
C GLY A 41 -7.56 8.88 -10.19
N GLU A 42 -6.96 8.83 -9.00
CA GLU A 42 -5.81 9.65 -8.62
C GLU A 42 -4.52 9.14 -9.25
N ASP A 43 -3.50 10.00 -9.34
CA ASP A 43 -2.17 9.60 -9.79
C ASP A 43 -1.44 8.86 -8.67
N VAL A 44 -1.04 7.61 -8.95
CA VAL A 44 -0.28 6.75 -8.03
C VAL A 44 0.97 6.22 -8.74
N SER A 45 1.96 5.76 -7.99
CA SER A 45 3.13 5.12 -8.60
C SER A 45 2.72 3.87 -9.39
N VAL A 46 3.46 3.56 -10.47
CA VAL A 46 3.22 2.36 -11.31
C VAL A 46 3.15 1.09 -10.45
N GLY A 47 4.00 0.98 -9.43
CA GLY A 47 4.03 -0.19 -8.54
C GLY A 47 2.75 -0.34 -7.68
N ILE A 48 2.03 0.76 -7.39
CA ILE A 48 0.74 0.74 -6.70
C ILE A 48 -0.38 0.47 -7.70
N GLY A 49 -0.47 1.27 -8.77
CA GLY A 49 -1.60 1.18 -9.70
C GLY A 49 -1.65 -0.09 -10.56
N HIS A 50 -0.56 -0.88 -10.59
CA HIS A 50 -0.55 -2.19 -11.27
C HIS A 50 -0.65 -3.37 -10.31
N ARG A 51 -0.83 -3.12 -9.02
CA ARG A 51 -0.97 -4.23 -8.06
C ARG A 51 -2.43 -4.61 -7.82
N ARG A 52 -2.61 -5.87 -7.48
CA ARG A 52 -3.88 -6.36 -6.95
C ARG A 52 -4.15 -5.74 -5.58
N PRO A 53 -5.33 -5.15 -5.34
CA PRO A 53 -5.66 -4.59 -4.03
C PRO A 53 -5.90 -5.70 -3.01
N ILE A 54 -5.90 -5.31 -1.73
CA ILE A 54 -6.41 -6.15 -0.65
C ILE A 54 -7.87 -5.75 -0.36
N ALA A 55 -8.76 -6.73 -0.28
CA ALA A 55 -10.12 -6.54 0.20
C ALA A 55 -10.24 -7.10 1.63
N VAL A 56 -10.39 -6.23 2.63
CA VAL A 56 -10.37 -6.63 4.05
C VAL A 56 -11.75 -6.55 4.66
N MET A 57 -12.22 -7.66 5.26
CA MET A 57 -13.46 -7.68 6.02
C MET A 57 -13.30 -7.04 7.40
N LEU A 58 -14.10 -6.04 7.71
CA LEU A 58 -14.01 -5.25 8.93
C LEU A 58 -15.32 -5.28 9.74
N GLY A 59 -15.19 -5.29 11.07
CA GLY A 59 -16.33 -5.11 11.95
C GLY A 59 -16.88 -3.69 11.88
N ASN A 60 -18.22 -3.56 11.96
CA ASN A 60 -18.90 -2.26 12.03
C ASN A 60 -19.89 -2.19 13.21
N ASP A 61 -19.69 -3.02 14.20
CA ASP A 61 -20.41 -2.94 15.47
C ASP A 61 -19.63 -2.08 16.48
N THR A 62 -20.30 -1.69 17.57
CA THR A 62 -19.72 -0.82 18.60
C THR A 62 -18.46 -1.39 19.27
N ASN A 63 -18.31 -2.72 19.34
CA ASN A 63 -17.13 -3.36 19.89
C ASN A 63 -16.00 -3.47 18.87
N GLY A 64 -16.33 -3.42 17.58
CA GLY A 64 -15.38 -3.38 16.45
C GLY A 64 -14.86 -1.98 16.13
N ALA A 65 -15.61 -0.93 16.50
CA ALA A 65 -15.25 0.47 16.27
C ALA A 65 -14.29 1.00 17.38
N PRO A 66 -13.43 2.02 17.05
CA PRO A 66 -13.12 2.45 15.70
C PRO A 66 -12.32 1.39 14.93
N GLN A 67 -12.53 1.32 13.62
CA GLN A 67 -11.72 0.51 12.72
C GLN A 67 -10.32 1.11 12.58
N SER A 68 -9.36 0.29 12.15
CA SER A 68 -8.00 0.72 11.82
C SER A 68 -7.73 0.43 10.36
N GLY A 69 -7.03 1.35 9.67
CA GLY A 69 -6.61 1.17 8.28
C GLY A 69 -7.66 1.53 7.24
N THR A 70 -8.88 1.91 7.64
CA THR A 70 -9.97 2.31 6.71
C THR A 70 -9.67 3.61 5.97
N GLU A 71 -8.84 4.47 6.54
CA GLU A 71 -8.37 5.72 5.94
C GLU A 71 -7.53 5.52 4.66
N ASN A 72 -7.02 4.29 4.45
CA ASN A 72 -6.24 3.94 3.26
C ASN A 72 -7.09 3.28 2.16
N ALA A 73 -8.40 3.11 2.38
CA ALA A 73 -9.28 2.47 1.42
C ALA A 73 -9.68 3.43 0.30
N GLY A 74 -9.50 3.00 -0.95
CA GLY A 74 -10.05 3.70 -2.12
C GLY A 74 -11.56 3.49 -2.25
N VAL A 75 -12.06 2.32 -1.81
CA VAL A 75 -13.48 1.96 -1.82
C VAL A 75 -13.85 1.24 -0.53
N ILE A 76 -15.01 1.54 0.02
CA ILE A 76 -15.60 0.82 1.16
C ILE A 76 -17.01 0.37 0.79
N TYR A 77 -17.24 -0.94 0.91
CA TYR A 77 -18.57 -1.53 0.84
C TYR A 77 -19.14 -1.69 2.26
N GLU A 78 -20.39 -1.35 2.42
CA GLU A 78 -21.14 -1.66 3.64
C GLU A 78 -22.37 -2.49 3.29
N ALA A 79 -22.56 -3.60 3.99
CA ALA A 79 -23.74 -4.44 3.80
C ALA A 79 -24.18 -5.08 5.13
N PRO A 80 -25.51 -5.36 5.27
CA PRO A 80 -26.05 -6.05 6.44
C PRO A 80 -25.45 -7.44 6.62
N VAL A 81 -25.28 -7.84 7.87
CA VAL A 81 -24.97 -9.21 8.28
C VAL A 81 -25.95 -9.66 9.37
N GLU A 82 -25.77 -10.85 9.93
CA GLU A 82 -26.62 -11.37 10.99
C GLU A 82 -26.59 -10.46 12.23
N GLY A 83 -27.66 -10.48 13.00
CA GLY A 83 -27.76 -9.73 14.26
C GLY A 83 -28.09 -8.26 14.11
N SER A 84 -28.68 -7.86 12.97
CA SER A 84 -29.10 -6.47 12.70
C SER A 84 -27.95 -5.46 12.74
N ILE A 85 -26.75 -5.90 12.38
CA ILE A 85 -25.57 -5.06 12.23
C ILE A 85 -25.09 -5.07 10.79
N THR A 86 -24.22 -4.14 10.45
CA THR A 86 -23.52 -4.14 9.16
C THR A 86 -22.07 -4.60 9.30
N ARG A 87 -21.45 -4.85 8.19
CA ARG A 87 -20.03 -5.12 8.07
C ARG A 87 -19.45 -4.30 6.94
N LEU A 88 -18.20 -3.89 7.10
CA LEU A 88 -17.48 -3.19 6.06
C LEU A 88 -16.53 -4.14 5.33
N MET A 89 -16.27 -3.83 4.06
CA MET A 89 -15.15 -4.36 3.32
C MET A 89 -14.38 -3.19 2.71
N ALA A 90 -13.13 -3.04 3.12
CA ALA A 90 -12.23 -2.01 2.63
C ALA A 90 -11.40 -2.56 1.48
N ILE A 91 -11.42 -1.90 0.32
CA ILE A 91 -10.55 -2.18 -0.84
C ILE A 91 -9.37 -1.21 -0.78
N ILE A 92 -8.17 -1.75 -0.62
CA ILE A 92 -6.95 -0.97 -0.38
C ILE A 92 -5.93 -1.33 -1.46
N GLU A 93 -5.53 -0.36 -2.27
CA GLU A 93 -4.52 -0.51 -3.32
C GLU A 93 -3.10 -0.30 -2.77
N ASP A 94 -2.89 0.79 -2.04
CA ASP A 94 -1.63 1.05 -1.33
C ASP A 94 -1.69 0.54 0.12
N TYR A 95 -1.43 -0.75 0.29
CA TYR A 95 -1.37 -1.40 1.61
C TYR A 95 0.05 -1.55 2.16
N ASP A 96 1.05 -0.97 1.49
CA ASP A 96 2.43 -0.96 1.99
C ASP A 96 2.53 -0.07 3.23
N ASN A 97 3.27 -0.53 4.21
CA ASN A 97 3.54 0.20 5.46
C ASN A 97 2.31 0.52 6.33
N ILE A 98 1.13 -0.05 6.06
CA ILE A 98 -0.01 0.12 6.97
C ILE A 98 0.26 -0.67 8.25
N PRO A 99 0.34 0.01 9.40
CA PRO A 99 0.78 -0.63 10.66
C PRO A 99 -0.31 -1.47 11.32
N ARG A 100 -1.57 -1.28 10.95
CA ARG A 100 -2.70 -1.97 11.56
C ARG A 100 -3.95 -1.86 10.70
N ILE A 101 -4.59 -2.99 10.40
CA ILE A 101 -5.88 -3.08 9.71
C ILE A 101 -6.81 -3.99 10.50
N GLY A 102 -8.01 -3.54 10.81
CA GLY A 102 -9.00 -4.35 11.54
C GLY A 102 -9.99 -3.52 12.37
N SER A 103 -10.81 -4.17 13.18
CA SER A 103 -10.83 -5.62 13.51
C SER A 103 -11.29 -6.44 12.30
N VAL A 104 -10.50 -7.45 11.92
CA VAL A 104 -10.83 -8.30 10.78
C VAL A 104 -11.93 -9.30 11.16
N ARG A 105 -12.90 -9.49 10.27
CA ARG A 105 -14.12 -10.26 10.54
C ARG A 105 -14.39 -11.31 9.48
N SER A 106 -15.41 -12.13 9.76
CA SER A 106 -15.76 -13.27 8.92
C SER A 106 -16.35 -12.85 7.58
N CYS A 107 -16.01 -13.62 6.54
CA CYS A 107 -16.53 -13.55 5.20
C CYS A 107 -18.04 -13.79 5.15
N ARG A 108 -18.71 -13.15 4.19
CA ARG A 108 -20.03 -13.45 3.66
C ARG A 108 -19.94 -13.60 2.14
N ASP A 109 -20.79 -14.41 1.55
CA ASP A 109 -20.71 -14.76 0.12
C ASP A 109 -20.79 -13.55 -0.80
N TYR A 110 -21.71 -12.63 -0.58
CA TYR A 110 -21.86 -11.43 -1.42
C TYR A 110 -20.64 -10.51 -1.40
N PHE A 111 -19.86 -10.45 -0.30
CA PHE A 111 -18.61 -9.71 -0.27
C PHE A 111 -17.51 -10.35 -1.13
N LEU A 112 -17.54 -11.68 -1.31
CA LEU A 112 -16.63 -12.36 -2.24
C LEU A 112 -16.84 -11.88 -3.67
N PHE A 113 -18.09 -11.70 -4.08
CA PHE A 113 -18.41 -11.21 -5.43
C PHE A 113 -17.92 -9.77 -5.62
N TYR A 114 -18.13 -8.90 -4.63
CA TYR A 114 -17.62 -7.53 -4.71
C TYR A 114 -16.09 -7.48 -4.73
N ALA A 115 -15.40 -8.28 -3.92
CA ALA A 115 -13.94 -8.34 -3.93
C ALA A 115 -13.39 -8.88 -5.26
N ASN A 116 -14.11 -9.84 -5.87
CA ASN A 116 -13.72 -10.44 -7.14
C ASN A 116 -13.80 -9.47 -8.33
N GLU A 117 -14.63 -8.42 -8.25
CA GLU A 117 -14.69 -7.35 -9.27
C GLU A 117 -13.35 -6.63 -9.43
N TYR A 118 -12.53 -6.62 -8.37
CA TYR A 118 -11.22 -5.95 -8.32
C TYR A 118 -10.04 -6.92 -8.48
N ASP A 119 -10.30 -8.20 -8.72
CA ASP A 119 -9.27 -9.25 -8.60
C ASP A 119 -8.47 -9.13 -7.28
N ALA A 120 -9.15 -8.73 -6.20
CA ALA A 120 -8.53 -8.46 -4.92
C ALA A 120 -8.05 -9.74 -4.23
N ILE A 121 -6.99 -9.65 -3.41
CA ILE A 121 -6.67 -10.70 -2.45
C ILE A 121 -7.56 -10.48 -1.22
N TYR A 122 -8.45 -11.43 -0.94
CA TYR A 122 -9.49 -11.28 0.06
C TYR A 122 -9.03 -11.69 1.46
N SER A 123 -9.04 -10.76 2.40
CA SER A 123 -8.59 -10.92 3.79
C SER A 123 -9.76 -11.00 4.75
N HIS A 124 -9.92 -12.12 5.44
CA HIS A 124 -11.02 -12.34 6.36
C HIS A 124 -10.63 -13.24 7.54
N TYR A 125 -11.37 -13.19 8.64
CA TYR A 125 -11.13 -14.04 9.80
C TYR A 125 -12.35 -14.93 10.06
N GLY A 126 -12.36 -16.13 9.51
CA GLY A 126 -13.51 -17.03 9.49
C GLY A 126 -14.54 -16.66 8.42
N GLN A 127 -15.60 -17.43 8.33
CA GLN A 127 -16.63 -17.31 7.30
C GLN A 127 -17.99 -17.80 7.80
N ALA A 128 -19.04 -17.36 7.13
CA ALA A 128 -20.36 -17.96 7.24
C ALA A 128 -20.41 -19.29 6.47
N VAL A 129 -21.27 -20.21 6.89
CA VAL A 129 -21.37 -21.54 6.28
C VAL A 129 -21.71 -21.49 4.78
N TYR A 130 -22.55 -20.57 4.38
CA TYR A 130 -22.96 -20.39 2.98
C TYR A 130 -21.87 -19.76 2.08
N ALA A 131 -20.84 -19.17 2.67
CA ALA A 131 -19.67 -18.69 1.93
C ALA A 131 -18.65 -19.81 1.62
N LEU A 132 -18.71 -20.93 2.35
CA LEU A 132 -17.74 -22.03 2.20
C LEU A 132 -17.67 -22.56 0.78
N GLN A 133 -18.81 -22.77 0.11
CA GLN A 133 -18.86 -23.31 -1.24
C GLN A 133 -18.04 -22.49 -2.24
N TYR A 134 -17.99 -21.17 -2.09
CA TYR A 134 -17.23 -20.27 -2.99
C TYR A 134 -15.75 -20.24 -2.64
N LEU A 135 -15.42 -20.31 -1.35
CA LEU A 135 -14.04 -20.40 -0.86
C LEU A 135 -13.41 -21.74 -1.26
N ASP A 136 -14.15 -22.85 -1.16
CA ASP A 136 -13.71 -24.19 -1.54
C ASP A 136 -13.52 -24.34 -3.06
N GLN A 137 -14.28 -23.59 -3.86
CA GLN A 137 -14.13 -23.51 -5.31
C GLN A 137 -13.02 -22.56 -5.76
N HIS A 138 -12.30 -21.94 -4.82
CA HIS A 138 -11.26 -20.97 -5.11
C HIS A 138 -11.73 -19.83 -6.03
N LEU A 139 -12.95 -19.31 -5.78
CA LEU A 139 -13.49 -18.19 -6.55
C LEU A 139 -12.57 -16.95 -6.49
N ILE A 140 -11.85 -16.79 -5.40
CA ILE A 140 -10.96 -15.67 -5.15
C ILE A 140 -9.76 -16.13 -4.29
N ASP A 141 -8.59 -15.57 -4.55
CA ASP A 141 -7.43 -15.71 -3.66
C ASP A 141 -7.76 -15.12 -2.29
N ASN A 142 -7.67 -15.92 -1.23
CA ASN A 142 -8.09 -15.47 0.09
C ASN A 142 -7.11 -15.82 1.21
N LEU A 143 -7.05 -14.94 2.20
CA LEU A 143 -6.32 -15.13 3.45
C LEU A 143 -7.35 -15.34 4.57
N ASN A 144 -7.47 -16.59 5.04
CA ASN A 144 -8.38 -16.93 6.12
C ASN A 144 -7.63 -17.02 7.45
N GLY A 145 -7.91 -16.13 8.38
CA GLY A 145 -7.26 -16.07 9.70
C GLY A 145 -7.52 -17.27 10.61
N LEU A 146 -8.44 -18.19 10.26
CA LEU A 146 -8.60 -19.45 10.97
C LEU A 146 -7.55 -20.50 10.57
N THR A 147 -6.98 -20.37 9.38
CA THR A 147 -6.02 -21.35 8.82
C THR A 147 -4.62 -20.76 8.60
N LEU A 148 -4.52 -19.45 8.42
CA LEU A 148 -3.28 -18.73 8.15
C LEU A 148 -2.89 -17.83 9.33
N GLY A 149 -2.38 -18.44 10.41
CA GLY A 149 -2.00 -17.72 11.61
C GLY A 149 -0.89 -16.68 11.40
N ASN A 150 -0.07 -16.84 10.36
CA ASN A 150 0.99 -15.90 10.00
C ASN A 150 0.49 -14.63 9.30
N ALA A 151 -0.75 -14.64 8.79
CA ALA A 151 -1.37 -13.47 8.14
C ALA A 151 -2.07 -12.52 9.11
N TYR A 152 -2.14 -12.87 10.40
CA TYR A 152 -2.91 -12.13 11.40
C TYR A 152 -2.25 -12.20 12.77
N TYR A 153 -2.67 -11.28 13.64
CA TYR A 153 -2.35 -11.31 15.06
C TYR A 153 -3.58 -10.97 15.91
N ARG A 154 -3.51 -11.31 17.20
CA ARG A 154 -4.51 -10.92 18.18
C ARG A 154 -4.01 -9.73 18.99
N SER A 155 -4.72 -8.64 18.93
CA SER A 155 -4.43 -7.45 19.71
C SER A 155 -4.83 -7.67 21.18
N THR A 156 -4.13 -7.02 22.10
CA THR A 156 -4.39 -7.09 23.55
C THR A 156 -5.27 -5.95 24.06
N ASP A 157 -5.52 -4.94 23.24
CA ASP A 157 -6.35 -3.77 23.56
C ASP A 157 -7.84 -4.02 23.39
N ARG A 158 -8.21 -5.21 22.88
CA ARG A 158 -9.60 -5.66 22.69
C ARG A 158 -9.76 -7.13 23.03
N VAL A 159 -11.00 -7.54 23.24
CA VAL A 159 -11.36 -8.94 23.49
C VAL A 159 -11.85 -9.62 22.21
N ALA A 160 -11.68 -10.96 22.16
CA ALA A 160 -12.24 -11.74 21.06
C ALA A 160 -13.79 -11.61 21.02
N PRO A 161 -14.39 -11.56 19.83
CA PRO A 161 -13.83 -11.76 18.49
C PRO A 161 -13.37 -10.46 17.81
N HIS A 162 -13.32 -9.32 18.53
CA HIS A 162 -13.02 -7.99 17.95
C HIS A 162 -11.51 -7.63 17.97
N ASN A 163 -10.65 -8.58 18.26
CA ASN A 163 -9.21 -8.38 18.45
C ASN A 163 -8.33 -9.03 17.37
N ALA A 164 -8.92 -9.45 16.25
CA ALA A 164 -8.14 -9.95 15.10
C ALA A 164 -7.73 -8.79 14.22
N TYR A 165 -6.44 -8.68 13.95
CA TYR A 165 -5.85 -7.63 13.13
C TYR A 165 -4.83 -8.21 12.16
N THR A 166 -4.55 -7.45 11.11
CA THR A 166 -3.42 -7.65 10.21
C THR A 166 -2.67 -6.33 10.03
N ASP A 167 -1.55 -6.39 9.36
CA ASP A 167 -0.73 -5.26 8.91
C ASP A 167 0.00 -5.65 7.63
N PHE A 168 0.81 -4.75 7.09
CA PHE A 168 1.57 -5.02 5.87
C PHE A 168 2.42 -6.30 5.99
N SER A 169 3.14 -6.50 7.09
CA SER A 169 4.05 -7.64 7.27
C SER A 169 3.28 -8.97 7.31
N HIS A 170 2.16 -9.01 8.02
CA HIS A 170 1.31 -10.19 8.11
C HIS A 170 0.61 -10.50 6.78
N LEU A 171 0.12 -9.47 6.07
CA LEU A 171 -0.44 -9.65 4.73
C LEU A 171 0.59 -10.25 3.77
N GLN A 172 1.81 -9.72 3.76
CA GLN A 172 2.92 -10.24 2.96
C GLN A 172 3.24 -11.69 3.29
N ALA A 173 3.32 -12.04 4.59
CA ALA A 173 3.58 -13.41 5.01
C ALA A 173 2.47 -14.37 4.56
N GLY A 174 1.20 -13.94 4.65
CA GLY A 174 0.06 -14.72 4.16
C GLY A 174 0.08 -14.91 2.65
N ILE A 175 0.28 -13.84 1.88
CA ILE A 175 0.36 -13.86 0.41
C ILE A 175 1.47 -14.80 -0.06
N GLN A 176 2.67 -14.67 0.53
CA GLN A 176 3.81 -15.53 0.18
C GLN A 176 3.55 -17.00 0.51
N SER A 177 2.96 -17.30 1.68
CA SER A 177 2.67 -18.68 2.09
C SER A 177 1.65 -19.39 1.18
N GLN A 178 0.78 -18.61 0.53
CA GLN A 178 -0.21 -19.12 -0.43
C GLN A 178 0.29 -19.10 -1.87
N GLY A 179 1.43 -18.47 -2.14
CA GLY A 179 1.97 -18.33 -3.49
C GLY A 179 1.16 -17.37 -4.38
N TYR A 180 0.38 -16.46 -3.80
CA TYR A 180 -0.44 -15.53 -4.57
C TYR A 180 0.41 -14.44 -5.23
N SER A 181 0.06 -14.07 -6.46
CA SER A 181 0.63 -12.90 -7.12
C SER A 181 0.03 -11.61 -6.54
N ARG A 182 0.86 -10.57 -6.47
CA ARG A 182 0.42 -9.21 -6.15
C ARG A 182 0.15 -8.36 -7.39
N ILE A 183 0.40 -8.94 -8.57
CA ILE A 183 0.28 -8.29 -9.90
C ILE A 183 -0.56 -9.17 -10.78
#